data_3f4428715016029d821ae970f221aefa
#
_entry.id   3f4428715016029d821ae970f221aefa
#
_cell.length_a   1.000
_cell.length_b   1.000
_cell.length_c   1.000
_cell.angle_alpha   90.00
_cell.angle_beta   90.00
_cell.angle_gamma   90.00
#
_symmetry.space_group_name_H-M   'P 1'
#
loop_
_entity.id
_entity.type
_entity.pdbx_description
1 polymer ?
#
loop_
_entity_poly.entity_id
_entity_poly.type
_entity_poly.pdbx_seq_one_letter_code
_entity_poly.pdbx_strand_id
1 'polypeptide(L)'
;ALRRFVGHYLEIVVAAVAGMVVLGPAESMLLNPIGWAEVVANSEAATLVMATNMTVAAAAWMRFRGHGWAAIAEMAVAMYAPFVVLFPPLWLGVLSATGLMVLGHVLMLLAIATAMLRRRHQYT
;
A
#
# COMPACT_ATOMS: atom_id res chain seq x y z
N ALA A 1 -14.67 10.90 18.43
CA ALA A 1 -13.35 10.27 18.31
C ALA A 1 -13.38 9.13 17.29
N LEU A 2 -14.27 8.15 17.45
CA LEU A 2 -14.35 7.02 16.53
C LEU A 2 -14.69 7.47 15.10
N ARG A 3 -15.57 8.44 14.97
CA ARG A 3 -15.94 8.98 13.66
C ARG A 3 -14.74 9.58 12.93
N ARG A 4 -13.89 10.34 13.65
CA ARG A 4 -12.68 10.90 13.07
C ARG A 4 -11.69 9.81 12.69
N PHE A 5 -11.53 8.81 13.54
CA PHE A 5 -10.64 7.68 13.27
C PHE A 5 -11.05 6.96 11.98
N VAL A 6 -12.34 6.63 11.84
CA VAL A 6 -12.85 5.97 10.64
C VAL A 6 -12.69 6.88 9.42
N GLY A 7 -12.93 8.18 9.58
CA GLY A 7 -12.74 9.14 8.50
C GLY A 7 -11.30 9.16 8.00
N HIS A 8 -10.32 9.22 8.90
CA HIS A 8 -8.90 9.18 8.54
C HIS A 8 -8.52 7.86 7.88
N TYR A 9 -9.03 6.74 8.40
CA TYR A 9 -8.80 5.43 7.80
C TYR A 9 -9.29 5.39 6.35
N LEU A 10 -10.51 5.86 6.11
CA LEU A 10 -11.07 5.90 4.77
C LEU A 10 -10.30 6.85 3.85
N GLU A 11 -9.83 7.98 4.35
CA GLU A 11 -8.98 8.90 3.57
C GLU A 11 -7.71 8.22 3.10
N ILE A 12 -7.04 7.49 3.98
CA ILE A 12 -5.79 6.80 3.65
C ILE A 12 -6.06 5.70 2.62
N VAL A 13 -7.12 4.92 2.81
CA VAL A 13 -7.49 3.86 1.87
C VAL A 13 -7.82 4.44 0.49
N VAL A 14 -8.60 5.52 0.45
CA VAL A 14 -8.94 6.19 -0.82
C VAL A 14 -7.68 6.74 -1.48
N ALA A 15 -6.78 7.36 -0.72
CA ALA A 15 -5.52 7.87 -1.25
C ALA A 15 -4.66 6.75 -1.85
N ALA A 16 -4.59 5.60 -1.17
CA ALA A 16 -3.84 4.44 -1.65
C ALA A 16 -4.44 3.90 -2.96
N VAL A 17 -5.76 3.77 -3.01
CA VAL A 17 -6.45 3.30 -4.23
C VAL A 17 -6.26 4.30 -5.37
N ALA A 18 -6.38 5.59 -5.10
CA ALA A 18 -6.15 6.63 -6.11
C ALA A 18 -4.72 6.56 -6.65
N GLY A 19 -3.74 6.34 -5.78
CA GLY A 19 -2.34 6.17 -6.20
C GLY A 19 -2.17 4.98 -7.12
N MET A 20 -2.77 3.86 -6.79
CA MET A 20 -2.72 2.65 -7.60
C MET A 20 -3.34 2.89 -8.99
N VAL A 21 -4.52 3.52 -9.03
CA VAL A 21 -5.27 3.74 -10.28
C VAL A 21 -4.58 4.79 -11.17
N VAL A 22 -3.95 5.81 -10.58
CA VAL A 22 -3.32 6.91 -11.33
C VAL A 22 -1.88 6.60 -11.69
N LEU A 23 -1.08 6.16 -10.70
CA LEU A 23 0.36 5.96 -10.90
C LEU A 23 0.69 4.72 -11.72
N GLY A 24 -0.09 3.65 -11.57
CA GLY A 24 0.12 2.44 -12.34
C GLY A 24 0.06 2.68 -13.85
N PRO A 25 -1.06 3.19 -14.38
CA PRO A 25 -1.16 3.52 -15.80
C PRO A 25 -0.14 4.58 -16.25
N ALA A 26 0.13 5.59 -15.43
CA ALA A 26 1.13 6.61 -15.77
C ALA A 26 2.52 6.01 -15.93
N GLU A 27 2.91 5.10 -15.05
CA GLU A 27 4.19 4.39 -15.15
C GLU A 27 4.25 3.54 -16.40
N SER A 28 3.17 2.82 -16.71
CA SER A 28 3.10 2.01 -17.92
C SER A 28 3.29 2.86 -19.18
N MET A 29 2.63 4.01 -19.23
CA MET A 29 2.75 4.91 -20.40
C MET A 29 4.16 5.48 -20.55
N LEU A 30 4.82 5.83 -19.44
CA LEU A 30 6.11 6.49 -19.47
C LEU A 30 7.27 5.50 -19.59
N LEU A 31 7.14 4.30 -19.01
CA LEU A 31 8.26 3.38 -18.83
C LEU A 31 8.20 2.16 -19.75
N ASN A 32 7.10 1.90 -20.45
CA ASN A 32 7.01 0.78 -21.37
C ASN A 32 8.15 0.77 -22.41
N PRO A 33 8.55 1.90 -22.97
CA PRO A 33 9.66 1.89 -23.95
C PRO A 33 10.99 1.36 -23.41
N ILE A 34 11.19 1.37 -22.09
CA ILE A 34 12.42 0.88 -21.44
C ILE A 34 12.23 -0.48 -20.76
N GLY A 35 11.19 -1.25 -21.15
CA GLY A 35 11.00 -2.60 -20.66
C GLY A 35 10.15 -2.73 -19.41
N TRP A 36 9.31 -1.75 -19.12
CA TRP A 36 8.46 -1.76 -17.93
C TRP A 36 7.50 -2.94 -17.89
N ALA A 37 6.97 -3.33 -19.07
CA ALA A 37 6.04 -4.46 -19.16
C ALA A 37 6.71 -5.77 -18.69
N GLU A 38 7.99 -5.94 -18.96
CA GLU A 38 8.74 -7.12 -18.49
C GLU A 38 8.93 -7.10 -16.99
N VAL A 39 9.16 -5.93 -16.39
CA VAL A 39 9.30 -5.78 -14.94
C VAL A 39 8.02 -6.17 -14.23
N VAL A 40 6.87 -5.61 -14.68
CA VAL A 40 5.58 -5.86 -14.02
C VAL A 40 4.98 -7.22 -14.37
N ALA A 41 5.56 -7.95 -15.31
CA ALA A 41 5.16 -9.34 -15.58
C ALA A 41 5.56 -10.28 -14.43
N ASN A 42 6.58 -9.92 -13.66
CA ASN A 42 6.98 -10.66 -12.46
C ASN A 42 6.04 -10.31 -11.30
N SER A 43 5.48 -11.32 -10.63
CA SER A 43 4.50 -11.11 -9.56
C SER A 43 5.04 -10.31 -8.38
N GLU A 44 6.27 -10.60 -7.97
CA GLU A 44 6.90 -9.89 -6.84
C GLU A 44 7.16 -8.43 -7.21
N ALA A 45 7.72 -8.19 -8.40
CA ALA A 45 7.99 -6.84 -8.87
C ALA A 45 6.70 -6.04 -9.02
N ALA A 46 5.66 -6.63 -9.61
CA ALA A 46 4.36 -5.99 -9.77
C ALA A 46 3.74 -5.64 -8.43
N THR A 47 3.83 -6.55 -7.46
CA THR A 47 3.31 -6.33 -6.10
C THR A 47 4.04 -5.18 -5.41
N LEU A 48 5.37 -5.15 -5.51
CA LEU A 48 6.16 -4.09 -4.89
C LEU A 48 5.91 -2.73 -5.55
N VAL A 49 5.75 -2.69 -6.87
CA VAL A 49 5.40 -1.45 -7.58
C VAL A 49 4.03 -0.96 -7.13
N MET A 50 3.05 -1.84 -7.05
CA MET A 50 1.71 -1.50 -6.58
C MET A 50 1.75 -0.97 -5.13
N ALA A 51 2.46 -1.66 -4.25
CA ALA A 51 2.60 -1.23 -2.86
C ALA A 51 3.30 0.13 -2.77
N THR A 52 4.31 0.36 -3.61
CA THR A 52 5.00 1.65 -3.67
C THR A 52 4.06 2.76 -4.12
N ASN A 53 3.26 2.52 -5.15
CA ASN A 53 2.30 3.50 -5.66
C ASN A 53 1.29 3.88 -4.58
N MET A 54 0.73 2.90 -3.88
CA MET A 54 -0.20 3.13 -2.79
C MET A 54 0.46 3.88 -1.63
N THR A 55 1.68 3.48 -1.28
CA THR A 55 2.43 4.07 -0.17
C THR A 55 2.78 5.52 -0.45
N VAL A 56 3.25 5.84 -1.66
CA VAL A 56 3.58 7.21 -2.04
C VAL A 56 2.35 8.10 -1.96
N ALA A 57 1.23 7.64 -2.50
CA ALA A 57 -0.01 8.42 -2.46
C ALA A 57 -0.52 8.62 -1.02
N ALA A 58 -0.50 7.57 -0.21
CA ALA A 58 -0.92 7.65 1.19
C ALA A 58 0.02 8.54 1.99
N ALA A 59 1.34 8.43 1.77
CA ALA A 59 2.33 9.27 2.45
C ALA A 59 2.16 10.74 2.08
N ALA A 60 1.93 11.04 0.80
CA ALA A 60 1.68 12.40 0.34
C ALA A 60 0.43 12.98 1.00
N TRP A 61 -0.63 12.19 1.06
CA TRP A 61 -1.87 12.61 1.70
C TRP A 61 -1.68 12.85 3.20
N MET A 62 -1.00 11.94 3.89
CA MET A 62 -0.71 12.09 5.31
C MET A 62 0.11 13.35 5.57
N ARG A 63 1.11 13.62 4.73
CA ARG A 63 1.92 14.83 4.87
C ARG A 63 1.10 16.08 4.64
N PHE A 64 0.21 16.05 3.67
CA PHE A 64 -0.73 17.14 3.41
C PHE A 64 -1.63 17.40 4.63
N ARG A 65 -2.03 16.34 5.33
CA ARG A 65 -2.86 16.43 6.53
C ARG A 65 -2.04 16.77 7.80
N GLY A 66 -0.74 16.97 7.65
CA GLY A 66 0.11 17.42 8.76
C GLY A 66 0.68 16.33 9.64
N HIS A 67 0.61 15.05 9.22
CA HIS A 67 1.21 13.96 9.98
C HIS A 67 2.74 14.03 9.94
N GLY A 68 3.38 13.65 11.05
CA GLY A 68 4.83 13.60 11.14
C GLY A 68 5.43 12.45 10.34
N TRP A 69 6.72 12.56 10.05
CA TRP A 69 7.43 11.53 9.28
C TRP A 69 7.46 10.16 9.98
N ALA A 70 7.46 10.13 11.32
CA ALA A 70 7.42 8.86 12.05
C ALA A 70 6.13 8.10 11.78
N ALA A 71 4.99 8.79 11.79
CA ALA A 71 3.69 8.19 11.48
C ALA A 71 3.63 7.72 10.02
N ILE A 72 4.20 8.49 9.10
CA ILE A 72 4.26 8.13 7.68
C ILE A 72 5.13 6.89 7.49
N ALA A 73 6.27 6.81 8.16
CA ALA A 73 7.16 5.64 8.09
C ALA A 73 6.47 4.38 8.62
N GLU A 74 5.75 4.48 9.73
CA GLU A 74 4.99 3.35 10.26
C GLU A 74 3.90 2.88 9.28
N MET A 75 3.22 3.83 8.65
CA MET A 75 2.20 3.51 7.67
C MET A 75 2.82 2.83 6.45
N ALA A 76 3.98 3.29 5.99
CA ALA A 76 4.69 2.67 4.89
C ALA A 76 5.03 1.22 5.20
N VAL A 77 5.55 0.95 6.39
CA VAL A 77 5.84 -0.43 6.84
C VAL A 77 4.56 -1.26 6.86
N ALA A 78 3.46 -0.69 7.36
CA ALA A 78 2.17 -1.37 7.41
C ALA A 78 1.66 -1.74 6.01
N MET A 79 1.98 -0.96 5.00
CA MET A 79 1.55 -1.22 3.62
C MET A 79 2.44 -2.23 2.90
N TYR A 80 3.73 -2.27 3.20
CA TYR A 80 4.66 -3.22 2.58
C TYR A 80 4.70 -4.58 3.27
N ALA A 81 4.66 -4.60 4.60
CA ALA A 81 4.90 -5.80 5.38
C ALA A 81 3.97 -6.98 5.00
N PRO A 82 2.66 -6.80 4.81
CA PRO A 82 1.80 -7.91 4.45
C PRO A 82 2.20 -8.59 3.15
N PHE A 83 2.57 -7.82 2.15
CA PHE A 83 2.97 -8.37 0.85
C PHE A 83 4.29 -9.12 0.95
N VAL A 84 5.27 -8.55 1.64
CA VAL A 84 6.58 -9.18 1.82
C VAL A 84 6.47 -10.48 2.62
N VAL A 85 5.64 -10.50 3.65
CA VAL A 85 5.41 -11.70 4.48
C VAL A 85 4.76 -12.82 3.67
N LEU A 86 3.99 -12.48 2.65
CA LEU A 86 3.32 -13.48 1.81
C LEU A 86 4.20 -14.00 0.66
N PHE A 87 5.34 -13.39 0.40
CA PHE A 87 6.24 -13.86 -0.65
C PHE A 87 6.75 -15.30 -0.41
N PRO A 88 7.24 -15.69 0.79
CA PRO A 88 7.64 -17.07 1.02
C PRO A 88 6.56 -18.11 0.70
N PRO A 89 5.28 -17.95 1.14
CA PRO A 89 4.22 -18.86 0.71
C PRO A 89 4.02 -18.90 -0.80
N LEU A 90 4.18 -17.76 -1.48
CA LEU A 90 4.09 -17.71 -2.94
C LEU A 90 5.19 -18.55 -3.59
N TRP A 91 6.42 -18.42 -3.09
CA TRP A 91 7.57 -19.17 -3.62
C TRP A 91 7.48 -20.66 -3.35
N LEU A 92 6.84 -21.05 -2.24
CA LEU A 92 6.63 -22.45 -1.89
C LEU A 92 5.46 -23.09 -2.65
N GLY A 93 4.74 -22.33 -3.46
CA GLY A 93 3.61 -22.83 -4.23
C GLY A 93 2.32 -23.00 -3.43
N VAL A 94 2.30 -22.56 -2.18
CA VAL A 94 1.12 -22.64 -1.31
C VAL A 94 0.12 -21.56 -1.64
N LEU A 95 0.60 -20.43 -2.21
CA LEU A 95 -0.19 -19.26 -2.47
C LEU A 95 -0.03 -18.86 -3.94
N SER A 96 -1.15 -18.65 -4.64
CA SER A 96 -1.15 -18.14 -6.01
C SER A 96 -0.92 -16.63 -6.04
N ALA A 97 -0.61 -16.09 -7.24
CA ALA A 97 -0.48 -14.65 -7.40
C ALA A 97 -1.78 -13.92 -7.04
N THR A 98 -2.94 -14.48 -7.42
CA THR A 98 -4.24 -13.93 -7.04
C THR A 98 -4.45 -13.99 -5.54
N GLY A 99 -4.08 -15.12 -4.90
CA GLY A 99 -4.13 -15.26 -3.44
C GLY A 99 -3.25 -14.24 -2.74
N LEU A 100 -2.05 -14.00 -3.27
CA LEU A 100 -1.14 -12.96 -2.76
C LEU A 100 -1.82 -11.59 -2.78
N MET A 101 -2.45 -11.22 -3.89
CA MET A 101 -3.13 -9.93 -4.03
C MET A 101 -4.28 -9.82 -3.03
N VAL A 102 -5.15 -10.83 -2.96
CA VAL A 102 -6.32 -10.79 -2.07
C VAL A 102 -5.91 -10.74 -0.60
N LEU A 103 -5.06 -11.68 -0.18
CA LEU A 103 -4.62 -11.72 1.22
C LEU A 103 -3.76 -10.52 1.58
N GLY A 104 -2.90 -10.08 0.66
CA GLY A 104 -2.06 -8.91 0.88
C GLY A 104 -2.89 -7.67 1.14
N HIS A 105 -3.93 -7.43 0.35
CA HIS A 105 -4.79 -6.28 0.55
C HIS A 105 -5.58 -6.38 1.85
N VAL A 106 -6.10 -7.55 2.19
CA VAL A 106 -6.84 -7.74 3.45
C VAL A 106 -5.92 -7.47 4.64
N LEU A 107 -4.73 -8.07 4.63
CA LEU A 107 -3.75 -7.86 5.70
C LEU A 107 -3.26 -6.41 5.74
N MET A 108 -3.12 -5.77 4.59
CA MET A 108 -2.74 -4.36 4.51
C MET A 108 -3.78 -3.48 5.18
N LEU A 109 -5.07 -3.71 4.91
CA LEU A 109 -6.14 -2.93 5.54
C LEU A 109 -6.12 -3.09 7.06
N LEU A 110 -5.90 -4.31 7.54
CA LEU A 110 -5.77 -4.57 8.98
C LEU A 110 -4.52 -3.91 9.56
N ALA A 111 -3.42 -3.95 8.83
CA ALA A 111 -2.16 -3.33 9.27
C ALA A 111 -2.28 -1.80 9.34
N ILE A 112 -2.95 -1.18 8.38
CA ILE A 112 -3.22 0.25 8.40
C ILE A 112 -4.03 0.62 9.64
N ALA A 113 -5.09 -0.13 9.92
CA ALA A 113 -5.90 0.11 11.11
C ALA A 113 -5.07 -0.03 12.39
N THR A 114 -4.22 -1.05 12.45
CA THR A 114 -3.32 -1.26 13.61
C THR A 114 -2.34 -0.11 13.78
N ALA A 115 -1.74 0.36 12.69
CA ALA A 115 -0.81 1.50 12.74
C ALA A 115 -1.53 2.76 13.24
N MET A 116 -2.75 2.99 12.77
CA MET A 116 -3.56 4.13 13.24
C MET A 116 -3.93 4.01 14.72
N LEU A 117 -4.29 2.81 15.18
CA LEU A 117 -4.61 2.58 16.59
C LEU A 117 -3.41 2.83 17.49
N ARG A 118 -2.22 2.49 17.03
CA ARG A 118 -0.98 2.74 17.77
C ARG A 118 -0.74 4.23 17.98
N ARG A 119 -1.17 5.06 17.02
CA ARG A 119 -1.04 6.52 17.08
C ARG A 119 -2.40 7.19 17.03
N ARG A 120 -3.38 6.61 17.72
CA ARG A 120 -4.78 7.05 17.65
C ARG A 120 -4.97 8.54 17.94
N HIS A 121 -4.12 9.11 18.76
CA HIS A 121 -4.19 10.53 19.11
C HIS A 121 -3.97 11.45 17.90
N GLN A 122 -3.30 10.98 16.85
CA GLN A 122 -3.10 11.73 15.63
C GLN A 122 -4.30 11.63 14.67
N TYR A 123 -5.13 10.60 14.84
CA TYR A 123 -6.24 10.29 13.94
C TYR A 123 -7.61 10.53 14.58
N THR A 124 -7.63 10.91 15.82
CA THR A 124 -8.85 11.23 16.55
C THR A 124 -8.80 12.67 17.08
#